data_624fa214f1fc490f785536d82d40ce56
#
_entry.id   624fa214f1fc490f785536d82d40ce56
#
_cell.length_a   1.000
_cell.length_b   1.000
_cell.length_c   1.000
_cell.angle_alpha   90.00
_cell.angle_beta   90.00
_cell.angle_gamma   90.00
#
_symmetry.space_group_name_H-M   'P 1'
#
loop_
_entity.id
_entity.type
_entity.pdbx_description
1 polymer ?
#
loop_
_entity_poly.entity_id
_entity_poly.type
_entity_poly.pdbx_seq_one_letter_code
_entity_poly.pdbx_strand_id
1 'polypeptide(L)'
;MGATMTPALVGTPAEIDAAYLTTVLRHAGFSDAAVGSFSATNIGTGPVGQNIRFSLDYAAGAGPATVVGKFASDDPASRQTGIALQNYLKEVRFYRELAPSLAVRIPALYFGAIDEETHEFLLMMEDMAPAEQGDQLGGCSADDAALAMEQAAHL
;
A
#
# COMPACT_ATOMS: atom_id res chain seq x y z
N MET A 1 22.03 4.02 18.96
CA MET A 1 21.30 3.80 17.69
C MET A 1 20.40 2.60 17.91
N GLY A 2 19.12 2.81 18.15
CA GLY A 2 18.16 1.71 18.29
C GLY A 2 18.00 1.01 16.96
N ALA A 3 18.05 -0.32 16.93
CA ALA A 3 17.73 -1.09 15.73
C ALA A 3 16.28 -0.79 15.35
N THR A 4 16.05 -0.30 14.12
CA THR A 4 14.71 -0.10 13.59
C THR A 4 14.06 -1.47 13.47
N MET A 5 13.00 -1.71 14.22
CA MET A 5 12.27 -2.98 14.16
C MET A 5 11.63 -3.12 12.79
N THR A 6 11.82 -4.28 12.16
CA THR A 6 11.07 -4.64 10.95
C THR A 6 9.65 -5.01 11.34
N PRO A 7 8.61 -4.42 10.71
CA PRO A 7 7.23 -4.82 10.95
C PRO A 7 7.00 -6.31 10.66
N ALA A 8 6.13 -6.95 11.41
CA ALA A 8 5.68 -8.30 11.10
C ALA A 8 4.63 -8.25 9.97
N LEU A 9 4.50 -9.34 9.22
CA LEU A 9 3.37 -9.52 8.31
C LEU A 9 2.08 -9.68 9.13
N VAL A 10 1.05 -8.92 8.76
CA VAL A 10 -0.33 -9.10 9.23
C VAL A 10 -1.23 -9.31 8.02
N GLY A 11 -2.14 -10.26 8.12
CA GLY A 11 -2.95 -10.71 6.98
C GLY A 11 -4.24 -9.93 6.78
N THR A 12 -4.72 -9.21 7.80
CA THR A 12 -6.00 -8.53 7.76
C THR A 12 -5.94 -7.11 8.34
N PRO A 13 -6.81 -6.19 7.86
CA PRO A 13 -6.89 -4.84 8.42
C PRO A 13 -7.20 -4.79 9.93
N ALA A 14 -7.90 -5.81 10.45
CA ALA A 14 -8.29 -5.89 11.86
C ALA A 14 -7.10 -6.08 12.82
N GLU A 15 -5.98 -6.55 12.31
CA GLU A 15 -4.74 -6.74 13.09
C GLU A 15 -3.90 -5.45 13.19
N ILE A 16 -4.28 -4.41 12.44
CA ILE A 16 -3.57 -3.12 12.46
C ILE A 16 -4.00 -2.32 13.69
N ASP A 17 -3.04 -1.93 14.49
CA ASP A 17 -3.20 -1.01 15.60
C ASP A 17 -2.24 0.19 15.51
N ALA A 18 -2.35 1.14 16.41
CA ALA A 18 -1.51 2.34 16.44
C ALA A 18 -0.02 2.02 16.66
N ALA A 19 0.28 0.96 17.41
CA ALA A 19 1.65 0.52 17.65
C ALA A 19 2.25 -0.11 16.39
N TYR A 20 1.47 -0.88 15.64
CA TYR A 20 1.87 -1.43 14.35
C TYR A 20 2.16 -0.31 13.33
N LEU A 21 1.23 0.66 13.17
CA LEU A 21 1.41 1.82 12.29
C LEU A 21 2.66 2.63 12.66
N THR A 22 2.91 2.82 13.94
CA THR A 22 4.14 3.46 14.44
C THR A 22 5.39 2.68 13.99
N THR A 23 5.36 1.36 14.09
CA THR A 23 6.49 0.50 13.68
C THR A 23 6.74 0.60 12.18
N VAL A 24 5.68 0.56 11.36
CA VAL A 24 5.76 0.73 9.90
C VAL A 24 6.36 2.10 9.54
N LEU A 25 5.87 3.16 10.13
CA LEU A 25 6.36 4.52 9.85
C LEU A 25 7.84 4.69 10.22
N ARG A 26 8.24 4.20 11.39
CA ARG A 26 9.64 4.24 11.82
C ARG A 26 10.55 3.42 10.91
N HIS A 27 10.08 2.26 10.45
CA HIS A 27 10.77 1.44 9.46
C HIS A 27 10.95 2.19 8.13
N ALA A 28 9.96 2.98 7.73
CA ALA A 28 9.98 3.81 6.52
C ALA A 28 10.78 5.11 6.66
N GLY A 29 11.42 5.38 7.82
CA GLY A 29 12.29 6.53 8.02
C GLY A 29 11.66 7.71 8.80
N PHE A 30 10.40 7.62 9.23
CA PHE A 30 9.77 8.60 10.13
C PHE A 30 10.13 8.30 11.59
N SER A 31 11.40 8.46 11.95
CA SER A 31 12.02 7.95 13.18
C SER A 31 11.31 8.36 14.47
N ASP A 32 10.75 9.56 14.50
CA ASP A 32 10.13 10.17 15.68
C ASP A 32 8.61 9.97 15.71
N ALA A 33 8.03 9.40 14.64
CA ALA A 33 6.60 9.20 14.55
C ALA A 33 6.10 8.25 15.64
N ALA A 34 5.02 8.65 16.31
CA ALA A 34 4.26 7.82 17.22
C ALA A 34 2.77 8.07 16.99
N VAL A 35 2.10 7.10 16.40
CA VAL A 35 0.65 7.16 16.15
C VAL A 35 -0.09 6.99 17.47
N GLY A 36 -0.93 7.95 17.82
CA GLY A 36 -1.76 7.92 19.02
C GLY A 36 -3.13 7.29 18.75
N SER A 37 -3.73 7.64 17.60
CA SER A 37 -5.00 7.08 17.15
C SER A 37 -5.06 7.09 15.63
N PHE A 38 -6.01 6.35 15.06
CA PHE A 38 -6.27 6.32 13.63
C PHE A 38 -7.72 5.97 13.34
N SER A 39 -8.16 6.29 12.12
CA SER A 39 -9.39 5.75 11.55
C SER A 39 -9.07 4.98 10.28
N ALA A 40 -9.88 3.96 9.97
CA ALA A 40 -9.71 3.11 8.79
C ALA A 40 -10.93 3.21 7.88
N THR A 41 -10.70 3.40 6.58
CA THR A 41 -11.76 3.51 5.56
C THR A 41 -11.38 2.67 4.35
N ASN A 42 -12.30 1.82 3.90
CA ASN A 42 -12.12 1.08 2.64
C ASN A 42 -12.23 2.07 1.47
N ILE A 43 -11.19 2.13 0.62
CA ILE A 43 -11.10 3.07 -0.50
C ILE A 43 -11.02 2.39 -1.87
N GLY A 44 -11.17 1.09 -1.94
CA GLY A 44 -11.00 0.37 -3.21
C GLY A 44 -11.96 -0.78 -3.39
N THR A 45 -12.42 -0.94 -4.62
CA THR A 45 -13.25 -2.06 -5.10
C THR A 45 -12.45 -3.02 -5.97
N GLY A 46 -11.15 -3.15 -5.71
CA GLY A 46 -10.29 -4.05 -6.48
C GLY A 46 -10.81 -5.49 -6.44
N PRO A 47 -10.85 -6.18 -7.59
CA PRO A 47 -11.49 -7.50 -7.68
C PRO A 47 -10.76 -8.59 -6.89
N VAL A 48 -9.50 -8.39 -6.53
CA VAL A 48 -8.69 -9.43 -5.86
C VAL A 48 -8.05 -8.99 -4.55
N GLY A 49 -8.27 -7.74 -4.12
CA GLY A 49 -7.71 -7.19 -2.88
C GLY A 49 -8.57 -6.10 -2.30
N GLN A 50 -8.29 -5.74 -1.06
CA GLN A 50 -8.92 -4.61 -0.38
C GLN A 50 -7.87 -3.54 -0.07
N ASN A 51 -8.23 -2.28 -0.31
CA ASN A 51 -7.39 -1.13 0.00
C ASN A 51 -8.03 -0.35 1.15
N ILE A 52 -7.28 -0.18 2.22
CA ILE A 52 -7.71 0.52 3.42
C ILE A 52 -6.86 1.76 3.60
N ARG A 53 -7.49 2.93 3.65
CA ARG A 53 -6.86 4.17 4.07
C ARG A 53 -6.89 4.27 5.58
N PHE A 54 -5.74 4.48 6.18
CA PHE A 54 -5.59 4.79 7.59
C PHE A 54 -5.28 6.29 7.72
N SER A 55 -6.20 7.05 8.33
CA SER A 55 -5.98 8.46 8.67
C SER A 55 -5.38 8.52 10.07
N LEU A 56 -4.25 9.19 10.22
CA LEU A 56 -3.37 9.09 11.39
C LEU A 56 -3.39 10.36 12.23
N ASP A 57 -3.54 10.19 13.55
CA ASP A 57 -3.31 11.22 14.55
C ASP A 57 -2.07 10.85 15.36
N TYR A 58 -1.12 11.76 15.45
CA TYR A 58 0.16 11.53 16.10
C TYR A 58 0.14 11.96 17.57
N ALA A 59 0.57 11.07 18.47
CA ALA A 59 0.85 11.39 19.87
C ALA A 59 2.20 12.11 20.02
N ALA A 60 3.16 11.83 19.12
CA ALA A 60 4.47 12.48 19.09
C ALA A 60 5.09 12.37 17.68
N GLY A 61 6.03 13.26 17.39
CA GLY A 61 6.70 13.32 16.09
C GLY A 61 5.76 13.74 14.97
N ALA A 62 6.12 13.37 13.74
CA ALA A 62 5.34 13.70 12.54
C ALA A 62 5.54 12.62 11.46
N GLY A 63 4.58 12.55 10.53
CA GLY A 63 4.60 11.67 9.38
C GLY A 63 3.47 12.02 8.40
N PRO A 64 3.15 11.15 7.45
CA PRO A 64 2.04 11.37 6.53
C PRO A 64 0.71 11.40 7.28
N ALA A 65 -0.22 12.26 6.84
CA ALA A 65 -1.57 12.33 7.43
C ALA A 65 -2.37 11.03 7.19
N THR A 66 -2.09 10.36 6.07
CA THR A 66 -2.74 9.12 5.67
C THR A 66 -1.74 8.13 5.10
N VAL A 67 -2.02 6.83 5.27
CA VAL A 67 -1.30 5.73 4.61
C VAL A 67 -2.32 4.74 4.06
N VAL A 68 -1.95 3.99 3.03
CA VAL A 68 -2.82 2.96 2.44
C VAL A 68 -2.23 1.59 2.71
N GLY A 69 -3.04 0.70 3.28
CA GLY A 69 -2.75 -0.71 3.42
C GLY A 69 -3.50 -1.52 2.37
N LYS A 70 -2.80 -2.40 1.65
CA LYS A 70 -3.41 -3.34 0.72
C LYS A 70 -3.28 -4.76 1.24
N PHE A 71 -4.42 -5.46 1.26
CA PHE A 71 -4.57 -6.82 1.80
C PHE A 71 -5.23 -7.73 0.78
N ALA A 72 -5.16 -9.04 1.00
CA ALA A 72 -5.93 -10.00 0.23
C ALA A 72 -7.44 -9.75 0.38
N SER A 73 -8.20 -10.11 -0.64
CA SER A 73 -9.66 -9.98 -0.60
C SER A 73 -10.28 -10.83 0.50
N ASP A 74 -11.32 -10.32 1.15
CA ASP A 74 -12.16 -11.09 2.09
C ASP A 74 -13.09 -12.06 1.35
N ASP A 75 -13.41 -11.78 0.07
CA ASP A 75 -14.19 -12.69 -0.75
C ASP A 75 -13.35 -13.89 -1.18
N PRO A 76 -13.76 -15.14 -0.82
CA PRO A 76 -12.96 -16.32 -1.11
C PRO A 76 -12.69 -16.57 -2.59
N ALA A 77 -13.64 -16.25 -3.49
CA ALA A 77 -13.47 -16.44 -4.93
C ALA A 77 -12.46 -15.45 -5.52
N SER A 78 -12.56 -14.19 -5.11
CA SER A 78 -11.61 -13.13 -5.46
C SER A 78 -10.21 -13.43 -4.92
N ARG A 79 -10.11 -13.89 -3.67
CA ARG A 79 -8.84 -14.30 -3.06
C ARG A 79 -8.19 -15.45 -3.82
N GLN A 80 -8.98 -16.50 -4.16
CA GLN A 80 -8.50 -17.64 -4.94
C GLN A 80 -7.99 -17.21 -6.32
N THR A 81 -8.67 -16.27 -6.97
CA THR A 81 -8.22 -15.69 -8.24
C THR A 81 -6.88 -14.97 -8.08
N GLY A 82 -6.74 -14.14 -7.04
CA GLY A 82 -5.49 -13.45 -6.73
C GLY A 82 -4.31 -14.40 -6.50
N ILE A 83 -4.56 -15.51 -5.82
CA ILE A 83 -3.57 -16.59 -5.57
C ILE A 83 -3.21 -17.30 -6.88
N ALA A 84 -4.20 -17.78 -7.64
CA ALA A 84 -3.99 -18.55 -8.87
C ALA A 84 -3.21 -17.75 -9.93
N LEU A 85 -3.47 -16.44 -10.02
CA LEU A 85 -2.76 -15.53 -10.91
C LEU A 85 -1.44 -14.97 -10.31
N GLN A 86 -1.11 -15.35 -9.07
CA GLN A 86 0.05 -14.84 -8.32
C GLN A 86 0.07 -13.31 -8.19
N ASN A 87 -1.09 -12.66 -8.16
CA ASN A 87 -1.19 -11.19 -8.14
C ASN A 87 -0.51 -10.61 -6.90
N TYR A 88 -0.73 -11.20 -5.73
CA TYR A 88 -0.14 -10.75 -4.47
C TYR A 88 1.38 -10.84 -4.47
N LEU A 89 1.93 -11.98 -4.92
CA LEU A 89 3.37 -12.19 -5.01
C LEU A 89 4.03 -11.22 -6.00
N LYS A 90 3.43 -11.08 -7.20
CA LYS A 90 3.92 -10.17 -8.24
C LYS A 90 3.94 -8.72 -7.76
N GLU A 91 2.90 -8.29 -7.05
CA GLU A 91 2.79 -6.93 -6.57
C GLU A 91 3.79 -6.64 -5.46
N VAL A 92 3.96 -7.53 -4.48
CA VAL A 92 4.98 -7.38 -3.44
C VAL A 92 6.38 -7.35 -4.04
N ARG A 93 6.69 -8.24 -4.97
CA ARG A 93 7.99 -8.26 -5.65
C ARG A 93 8.23 -7.01 -6.50
N PHE A 94 7.20 -6.54 -7.21
CA PHE A 94 7.30 -5.30 -7.95
C PHE A 94 7.74 -4.14 -7.06
N TYR A 95 7.05 -3.91 -5.96
CA TYR A 95 7.37 -2.80 -5.04
C TYR A 95 8.72 -2.96 -4.34
N ARG A 96 9.15 -4.18 -4.04
CA ARG A 96 10.41 -4.44 -3.34
C ARG A 96 11.62 -4.48 -4.25
N GLU A 97 11.47 -5.02 -5.46
CA GLU A 97 12.59 -5.37 -6.33
C GLU A 97 12.72 -4.46 -7.54
N LEU A 98 11.60 -4.04 -8.15
CA LEU A 98 11.60 -3.24 -9.38
C LEU A 98 11.36 -1.76 -9.14
N ALA A 99 10.36 -1.41 -8.36
CA ALA A 99 9.94 -0.03 -8.10
C ALA A 99 11.11 0.92 -7.71
N PRO A 100 12.09 0.51 -6.87
CA PRO A 100 13.21 1.38 -6.52
C PRO A 100 14.10 1.79 -7.69
N SER A 101 14.08 1.05 -8.81
CA SER A 101 14.88 1.34 -10.00
C SER A 101 14.13 2.12 -11.08
N LEU A 102 12.82 2.32 -10.90
CA LEU A 102 11.97 2.99 -11.88
C LEU A 102 11.89 4.49 -11.62
N ALA A 103 11.84 5.28 -12.68
CA ALA A 103 11.64 6.72 -12.60
C ALA A 103 10.17 7.15 -12.72
N VAL A 104 9.26 6.18 -12.85
CA VAL A 104 7.81 6.43 -12.90
C VAL A 104 7.27 6.82 -11.51
N ARG A 105 6.32 7.75 -11.46
CA ARG A 105 5.67 8.13 -10.21
C ARG A 105 4.67 7.05 -9.76
N ILE A 106 5.04 6.35 -8.71
CA ILE A 106 4.24 5.32 -8.05
C ILE A 106 4.20 5.60 -6.55
N PRO A 107 3.23 5.03 -5.78
CA PRO A 107 3.22 5.15 -4.33
C PRO A 107 4.53 4.66 -3.72
N ALA A 108 5.09 5.42 -2.78
CA ALA A 108 6.24 4.95 -2.01
C ALA A 108 5.84 3.76 -1.12
N LEU A 109 6.66 2.72 -1.12
CA LEU A 109 6.46 1.56 -0.23
C LEU A 109 7.04 1.87 1.15
N TYR A 110 6.23 1.76 2.21
CA TYR A 110 6.65 1.87 3.60
C TYR A 110 7.00 0.51 4.21
N PHE A 111 6.23 -0.51 3.87
CA PHE A 111 6.48 -1.90 4.23
C PHE A 111 5.75 -2.83 3.26
N GLY A 112 6.37 -3.94 2.89
CA GLY A 112 5.75 -4.95 2.04
C GLY A 112 6.25 -6.34 2.36
N ALA A 113 5.32 -7.27 2.59
CA ALA A 113 5.62 -8.67 2.84
C ALA A 113 4.52 -9.59 2.31
N ILE A 114 4.88 -10.83 2.06
CA ILE A 114 3.99 -11.92 1.69
C ILE A 114 4.50 -13.21 2.32
N ASP A 115 3.59 -14.03 2.80
CA ASP A 115 3.82 -15.43 3.11
C ASP A 115 3.40 -16.26 1.90
N GLU A 116 4.36 -16.92 1.26
CA GLU A 116 4.12 -17.71 0.03
C GLU A 116 3.36 -19.02 0.28
N GLU A 117 3.26 -19.49 1.53
CA GLU A 117 2.51 -20.68 1.89
C GLU A 117 1.03 -20.37 2.15
N THR A 118 0.76 -19.32 2.94
CA THR A 118 -0.61 -18.91 3.29
C THR A 118 -1.21 -17.92 2.28
N HIS A 119 -0.37 -17.29 1.45
CA HIS A 119 -0.71 -16.20 0.54
C HIS A 119 -1.29 -14.96 1.24
N GLU A 120 -1.04 -14.82 2.52
CA GLU A 120 -1.26 -13.57 3.22
C GLU A 120 -0.23 -12.56 2.76
N PHE A 121 -0.67 -11.34 2.46
CA PHE A 121 0.24 -10.28 2.05
C PHE A 121 -0.22 -8.93 2.58
N LEU A 122 0.73 -8.04 2.71
CA LEU A 122 0.51 -6.66 3.08
C LEU A 122 1.44 -5.75 2.28
N LEU A 123 0.87 -4.69 1.73
CA LEU A 123 1.63 -3.52 1.27
C LEU A 123 1.12 -2.31 2.04
N MET A 124 2.00 -1.67 2.83
CA MET A 124 1.76 -0.36 3.43
C MET A 124 2.46 0.68 2.59
N MET A 125 1.69 1.63 2.05
CA MET A 125 2.14 2.53 0.99
C MET A 125 1.72 3.97 1.26
N GLU A 126 2.38 4.88 0.54
CA GLU A 126 1.95 6.26 0.41
C GLU A 126 0.50 6.34 -0.09
N ASP A 127 -0.28 7.23 0.50
CA ASP A 127 -1.59 7.59 -0.03
C ASP A 127 -1.42 8.62 -1.15
N MET A 128 -1.86 8.28 -2.33
CA MET A 128 -1.77 9.16 -3.51
C MET A 128 -2.84 10.26 -3.55
N ALA A 129 -3.74 10.34 -2.54
CA ALA A 129 -4.71 11.43 -2.48
C ALA A 129 -4.01 12.80 -2.56
N PRO A 130 -4.56 13.78 -3.29
CA PRO A 130 -5.91 13.85 -3.89
C PRO A 130 -6.03 13.25 -5.31
N ALA A 131 -5.08 12.42 -5.76
CA ALA A 131 -5.21 11.75 -7.04
C ALA A 131 -6.46 10.88 -7.08
N GLU A 132 -7.15 10.90 -8.20
CA GLU A 132 -8.39 10.15 -8.44
C GLU A 132 -8.11 8.96 -9.35
N GLN A 133 -8.81 7.86 -9.11
CA GLN A 133 -8.77 6.71 -10.01
C GLN A 133 -9.50 7.04 -11.30
N GLY A 134 -8.86 6.79 -12.44
CA GLY A 134 -9.52 6.94 -13.73
C GLY A 134 -10.68 5.96 -13.92
N ASP A 135 -11.69 6.37 -14.67
CA ASP A 135 -12.81 5.51 -15.06
C ASP A 135 -12.45 4.73 -16.34
N GLN A 136 -12.23 3.43 -16.19
CA GLN A 136 -11.89 2.55 -17.32
C GLN A 136 -12.97 2.50 -18.40
N LEU A 137 -14.25 2.64 -18.04
CA LEU A 137 -15.36 2.61 -18.98
C LEU A 137 -15.62 3.99 -19.60
N GLY A 138 -15.44 5.05 -18.81
CA GLY A 138 -15.57 6.43 -19.27
C GLY A 138 -14.41 6.90 -20.14
N GLY A 139 -13.28 6.20 -20.05
CA GLY A 139 -12.05 6.57 -20.75
C GLY A 139 -11.35 7.78 -20.12
N CYS A 140 -10.50 8.43 -20.90
CA CYS A 140 -9.77 9.65 -20.49
C CYS A 140 -9.61 10.62 -21.65
N SER A 141 -9.22 11.85 -21.36
CA SER A 141 -8.89 12.83 -22.38
C SER A 141 -7.58 12.48 -23.12
N ALA A 142 -7.36 13.06 -24.29
CA ALA A 142 -6.10 12.90 -25.01
C ALA A 142 -4.91 13.45 -24.21
N ASP A 143 -5.11 14.50 -23.44
CA ASP A 143 -4.07 15.09 -22.59
C ASP A 143 -3.72 14.17 -21.42
N ASP A 144 -4.71 13.56 -20.75
CA ASP A 144 -4.46 12.57 -19.70
C ASP A 144 -3.74 11.34 -20.26
N ALA A 145 -4.14 10.87 -21.45
CA ALA A 145 -3.46 9.77 -22.11
C ALA A 145 -2.00 10.10 -22.45
N ALA A 146 -1.71 11.33 -22.90
CA ALA A 146 -0.35 11.79 -23.15
C ALA A 146 0.49 11.78 -21.88
N LEU A 147 -0.02 12.30 -20.76
CA LEU A 147 0.66 12.26 -19.46
C LEU A 147 0.94 10.83 -19.00
N ALA A 148 0.00 9.90 -19.20
CA ALA A 148 0.20 8.49 -18.88
C ALA A 148 1.31 7.86 -19.74
N MET A 149 1.37 8.21 -21.03
CA MET A 149 2.44 7.74 -21.94
C MET A 149 3.81 8.31 -21.59
N GLU A 150 3.88 9.57 -21.12
CA GLU A 150 5.13 10.13 -20.59
C GLU A 150 5.62 9.34 -19.38
N GLN A 151 4.74 8.98 -18.45
CA GLN A 151 5.12 8.13 -17.32
C GLN A 151 5.55 6.73 -17.77
N ALA A 152 4.87 6.14 -18.74
CA ALA A 152 5.25 4.84 -19.29
C ALA A 152 6.62 4.83 -19.95
N ALA A 153 7.09 5.98 -20.48
CA ALA A 153 8.44 6.11 -21.02
C ALA A 153 9.56 6.07 -19.98
N HIS A 154 9.22 6.12 -18.68
CA HIS A 154 10.13 5.98 -17.54
C HIS A 154 10.20 4.55 -16.97
N LEU A 155 9.50 3.57 -17.59
CA LEU A 155 9.60 2.15 -17.28
C LEU A 155 10.79 1.53 -17.99
#